data_09d2fe246fc7db2672850092cdeca7bb
#
_entry.id   09d2fe246fc7db2672850092cdeca7bb
#
_cell.length_a   1.000
_cell.length_b   1.000
_cell.length_c   1.000
_cell.angle_alpha   90.00
_cell.angle_beta   90.00
_cell.angle_gamma   90.00
#
_symmetry.space_group_name_H-M   'P 1'
#
loop_
_entity.id
_entity.type
_entity.pdbx_description
1 polymer ?
#
loop_
_entity_poly.entity_id
_entity_poly.type
_entity_poly.pdbx_seq_one_letter_code
_entity_poly.pdbx_strand_id
1 'polypeptide(L)'
;MQTKLSVNINKIATIRNARGGNTPNVELSAIDCERFGAHGITIHPRPDERHITTKDTYDLARVVQTELNIEGYPDQRFMDMVAEIKPAQATLVPDPPHVLTSNAGWDTEKHIVELTKLIAEIKRHGVRTSIFVDTELKNIEFAAKTGVDRIELYTGPYAEHFPINKEEAIAPYVKAAELARELGMEVNAGHDLSLENLAFFKKHIPFLAEVSIGHALISDALYFGLENTVQMYLKELV
;
A
#
# COMPACT_ATOMS: atom_id res chain seq x y z
N MET A 1 -2.18 -17.52 -8.60
CA MET A 1 -1.18 -16.41 -8.62
C MET A 1 -0.61 -16.29 -7.22
N GLN A 2 0.70 -16.09 -7.07
CA GLN A 2 1.30 -15.87 -5.75
C GLN A 2 1.03 -14.41 -5.32
N THR A 3 0.51 -14.21 -4.11
CA THR A 3 0.34 -12.87 -3.54
C THR A 3 1.69 -12.27 -3.19
N LYS A 4 1.95 -11.05 -3.63
CA LYS A 4 3.19 -10.32 -3.35
C LYS A 4 3.16 -9.67 -1.97
N LEU A 5 4.31 -9.62 -1.28
CA LEU A 5 4.53 -8.80 -0.10
C LEU A 5 5.29 -7.53 -0.50
N SER A 6 4.67 -6.39 -0.37
CA SER A 6 5.33 -5.08 -0.41
C SER A 6 5.53 -4.57 1.00
N VAL A 7 6.78 -4.32 1.39
CA VAL A 7 7.09 -3.81 2.74
C VAL A 7 7.00 -2.29 2.74
N ASN A 8 6.05 -1.74 3.50
CA ASN A 8 5.94 -0.31 3.70
C ASN A 8 6.93 0.15 4.78
N ILE A 9 7.98 0.85 4.35
CA ILE A 9 9.12 1.25 5.20
C ILE A 9 8.96 2.64 5.86
N ASN A 10 7.77 3.24 5.81
CA ASN A 10 7.52 4.56 6.41
C ASN A 10 7.92 4.62 7.90
N LYS A 11 7.70 3.54 8.66
CA LYS A 11 8.01 3.50 10.10
C LYS A 11 9.52 3.46 10.36
N ILE A 12 10.32 2.90 9.48
CA ILE A 12 11.79 3.00 9.53
C ILE A 12 12.21 4.49 9.45
N ALA A 13 11.65 5.22 8.49
CA ALA A 13 11.92 6.66 8.36
C ALA A 13 11.39 7.45 9.57
N THR A 14 10.25 7.06 10.17
CA THR A 14 9.75 7.68 11.41
C THR A 14 10.75 7.54 12.56
N ILE A 15 11.33 6.35 12.74
CA ILE A 15 12.35 6.12 13.78
C ILE A 15 13.59 6.98 13.50
N ARG A 16 14.07 7.04 12.27
CA ARG A 16 15.19 7.91 11.87
C ARG A 16 14.90 9.38 12.20
N ASN A 17 13.71 9.87 11.82
CA ASN A 17 13.34 11.27 11.99
C ASN A 17 13.17 11.67 13.44
N ALA A 18 12.81 10.73 14.33
CA ALA A 18 12.65 11.01 15.76
C ALA A 18 13.93 11.53 16.43
N ARG A 19 15.12 11.24 15.86
CA ARG A 19 16.39 11.69 16.40
C ARG A 19 17.23 12.53 15.41
N GLY A 20 16.90 12.46 14.14
CA GLY A 20 17.72 13.04 13.06
C GLY A 20 18.92 12.13 12.69
N GLY A 21 19.69 12.55 11.71
CA GLY A 21 20.78 11.74 11.16
C GLY A 21 20.28 10.66 10.17
N ASN A 22 21.00 9.54 10.07
CA ASN A 22 20.70 8.47 9.11
C ASN A 22 20.65 7.07 9.77
N THR A 23 20.08 6.99 10.98
CA THR A 23 19.92 5.71 11.70
C THR A 23 18.49 5.59 12.24
N PRO A 24 17.75 4.52 11.84
CA PRO A 24 18.11 3.53 10.83
C PRO A 24 18.23 4.11 9.42
N ASN A 25 19.07 3.50 8.56
CA ASN A 25 19.23 3.93 7.18
C ASN A 25 18.08 3.38 6.33
N VAL A 26 17.32 4.27 5.69
CA VAL A 26 16.09 3.92 4.94
C VAL A 26 16.40 3.16 3.66
N GLU A 27 17.45 3.57 2.91
CA GLU A 27 17.89 2.90 1.69
C GLU A 27 18.38 1.47 2.00
N LEU A 28 19.23 1.33 3.03
CA LEU A 28 19.70 0.01 3.45
C LEU A 28 18.56 -0.89 3.90
N SER A 29 17.58 -0.33 4.61
CA SER A 29 16.41 -1.09 5.04
C SER A 29 15.56 -1.60 3.86
N ALA A 30 15.44 -0.81 2.78
CA ALA A 30 14.77 -1.26 1.56
C ALA A 30 15.54 -2.41 0.91
N ILE A 31 16.86 -2.27 0.72
CA ILE A 31 17.74 -3.30 0.15
C ILE A 31 17.67 -4.59 1.00
N ASP A 32 17.68 -4.46 2.31
CA ASP A 32 17.58 -5.60 3.22
C ASP A 32 16.21 -6.30 3.12
N CYS A 33 15.10 -5.54 3.06
CA CYS A 33 13.77 -6.14 2.84
C CYS A 33 13.71 -6.95 1.55
N GLU A 34 14.26 -6.44 0.44
CA GLU A 34 14.35 -7.16 -0.82
C GLU A 34 15.22 -8.43 -0.70
N ARG A 35 16.40 -8.32 -0.07
CA ARG A 35 17.28 -9.46 0.21
C ARG A 35 16.60 -10.53 1.05
N PHE A 36 15.72 -10.14 1.95
CA PHE A 36 14.93 -11.03 2.79
C PHE A 36 13.68 -11.59 2.09
N GLY A 37 13.47 -11.27 0.82
CA GLY A 37 12.46 -11.87 -0.04
C GLY A 37 11.20 -11.02 -0.24
N ALA A 38 11.16 -9.76 0.20
CA ALA A 38 10.07 -8.85 -0.16
C ALA A 38 9.97 -8.71 -1.69
N HIS A 39 8.75 -8.66 -2.19
CA HIS A 39 8.46 -8.54 -3.63
C HIS A 39 8.33 -7.08 -4.08
N GLY A 40 8.28 -6.16 -3.12
CA GLY A 40 8.18 -4.73 -3.37
C GLY A 40 8.46 -3.92 -2.11
N ILE A 41 8.67 -2.63 -2.32
CA ILE A 41 8.83 -1.61 -1.29
C ILE A 41 7.75 -0.56 -1.50
N THR A 42 7.02 -0.25 -0.45
CA THR A 42 6.02 0.82 -0.45
C THR A 42 6.50 1.99 0.39
N ILE A 43 6.29 3.19 -0.14
CA ILE A 43 6.60 4.45 0.55
C ILE A 43 5.47 5.47 0.36
N HIS A 44 5.29 6.35 1.36
CA HIS A 44 4.33 7.45 1.29
C HIS A 44 5.04 8.77 1.62
N PRO A 45 5.61 9.47 0.63
CA PRO A 45 6.27 10.77 0.83
C PRO A 45 5.23 11.87 1.06
N ARG A 46 4.76 12.02 2.29
CA ARG A 46 3.78 13.06 2.65
C ARG A 46 4.39 14.46 2.51
N PRO A 47 3.58 15.50 2.21
CA PRO A 47 4.08 16.87 2.07
C PRO A 47 4.79 17.44 3.30
N ASP A 48 4.44 16.96 4.51
CA ASP A 48 5.06 17.37 5.77
C ASP A 48 6.34 16.58 6.12
N GLU A 49 6.71 15.61 5.29
CA GLU A 49 7.91 14.78 5.45
C GLU A 49 8.08 14.13 6.84
N ARG A 50 6.95 13.83 7.53
CA ARG A 50 6.98 13.24 8.88
C ARG A 50 7.68 11.87 8.95
N HIS A 51 7.82 11.19 7.82
CA HIS A 51 8.58 9.94 7.68
C HIS A 51 9.44 9.97 6.41
N ILE A 52 9.00 9.41 5.28
CA ILE A 52 9.73 9.47 4.00
C ILE A 52 9.79 10.92 3.51
N THR A 53 11.00 11.40 3.23
CA THR A 53 11.24 12.71 2.66
C THR A 53 11.23 12.64 1.13
N THR A 54 11.16 13.81 0.48
CA THR A 54 11.34 13.90 -0.98
C THR A 54 12.68 13.30 -1.40
N LYS A 55 13.76 13.61 -0.66
CA LYS A 55 15.09 13.05 -0.93
C LYS A 55 15.09 11.52 -0.83
N ASP A 56 14.51 10.96 0.22
CA ASP A 56 14.42 9.50 0.38
C ASP A 56 13.74 8.84 -0.82
N THR A 57 12.69 9.46 -1.35
CA THR A 57 11.94 8.90 -2.48
C THR A 57 12.82 8.75 -3.73
N TYR A 58 13.61 9.78 -4.06
CA TYR A 58 14.54 9.72 -5.19
C TYR A 58 15.71 8.77 -4.95
N ASP A 59 16.20 8.66 -3.73
CA ASP A 59 17.30 7.75 -3.39
C ASP A 59 16.79 6.29 -3.44
N LEU A 60 15.62 6.01 -2.90
CA LEU A 60 14.97 4.69 -2.97
C LEU A 60 14.69 4.25 -4.41
N ALA A 61 14.28 5.18 -5.28
CA ALA A 61 14.07 4.90 -6.70
C ALA A 61 15.34 4.40 -7.43
N ARG A 62 16.53 4.69 -6.89
CA ARG A 62 17.82 4.24 -7.46
C ARG A 62 18.26 2.89 -6.94
N VAL A 63 17.84 2.50 -5.74
CA VAL A 63 18.35 1.29 -5.07
C VAL A 63 17.36 0.13 -5.05
N VAL A 64 16.05 0.40 -5.09
CA VAL A 64 15.02 -0.65 -5.15
C VAL A 64 15.08 -1.37 -6.48
N GLN A 65 15.22 -2.70 -6.43
CA GLN A 65 15.34 -3.57 -7.60
C GLN A 65 14.06 -4.36 -7.92
N THR A 66 13.17 -4.47 -6.96
CA THR A 66 11.86 -5.10 -7.10
C THR A 66 10.81 -4.07 -7.53
N GLU A 67 9.60 -4.11 -7.00
CA GLU A 67 8.57 -3.13 -7.31
C GLU A 67 8.57 -1.98 -6.29
N LEU A 68 8.83 -0.75 -6.73
CA LEU A 68 8.60 0.44 -5.91
C LEU A 68 7.15 0.90 -6.08
N ASN A 69 6.41 0.99 -4.99
CA ASN A 69 5.09 1.59 -4.92
C ASN A 69 5.17 2.93 -4.17
N ILE A 70 4.75 4.02 -4.81
CA ILE A 70 4.66 5.35 -4.20
C ILE A 70 3.18 5.65 -3.93
N GLU A 71 2.85 5.80 -2.64
CA GLU A 71 1.52 6.20 -2.18
C GLU A 71 1.47 7.70 -1.97
N GLY A 72 0.34 8.33 -2.25
CA GLY A 72 0.15 9.72 -1.91
C GLY A 72 -1.18 10.32 -2.35
N TYR A 73 -1.50 11.48 -1.76
CA TYR A 73 -2.54 12.36 -2.28
C TYR A 73 -2.05 12.94 -3.61
N PRO A 74 -2.84 12.89 -4.69
CA PRO A 74 -2.40 13.26 -6.03
C PRO A 74 -2.35 14.78 -6.27
N ASP A 75 -1.62 15.50 -5.41
CA ASP A 75 -1.26 16.89 -5.63
C ASP A 75 -0.18 17.02 -6.74
N GLN A 76 0.12 18.23 -7.16
CA GLN A 76 1.09 18.47 -8.24
C GLN A 76 2.47 17.90 -7.91
N ARG A 77 2.93 18.00 -6.65
CA ARG A 77 4.22 17.45 -6.19
C ARG A 77 4.27 15.94 -6.35
N PHE A 78 3.19 15.25 -5.98
CA PHE A 78 3.09 13.78 -6.14
C PHE A 78 3.10 13.40 -7.63
N MET A 79 2.34 14.10 -8.46
CA MET A 79 2.26 13.83 -9.89
C MET A 79 3.61 14.05 -10.59
N ASP A 80 4.32 15.13 -10.25
CA ASP A 80 5.67 15.42 -10.77
C ASP A 80 6.64 14.31 -10.37
N MET A 81 6.63 13.90 -9.11
CA MET A 81 7.48 12.82 -8.58
C MET A 81 7.22 11.48 -9.30
N VAL A 82 5.96 11.10 -9.50
CA VAL A 82 5.59 9.89 -10.24
C VAL A 82 6.03 9.96 -11.70
N ALA A 83 5.87 11.12 -12.34
CA ALA A 83 6.29 11.34 -13.74
C ALA A 83 7.80 11.23 -13.92
N GLU A 84 8.60 11.74 -12.97
CA GLU A 84 10.06 11.70 -13.01
C GLU A 84 10.62 10.33 -12.67
N ILE A 85 10.15 9.72 -11.58
CA ILE A 85 10.66 8.44 -11.06
C ILE A 85 10.15 7.25 -11.87
N LYS A 86 8.90 7.29 -12.32
CA LYS A 86 8.21 6.20 -13.01
C LYS A 86 8.28 4.89 -12.20
N PRO A 87 7.75 4.90 -10.97
CA PRO A 87 7.77 3.71 -10.12
C PRO A 87 6.98 2.56 -10.77
N ALA A 88 7.13 1.35 -10.25
CA ALA A 88 6.33 0.21 -10.72
C ALA A 88 4.83 0.43 -10.49
N GLN A 89 4.46 1.11 -9.39
CA GLN A 89 3.08 1.42 -9.03
C GLN A 89 2.98 2.79 -8.37
N ALA A 90 1.87 3.47 -8.59
CA ALA A 90 1.45 4.65 -7.84
C ALA A 90 0.05 4.39 -7.24
N THR A 91 -0.06 4.50 -5.92
CA THR A 91 -1.32 4.31 -5.19
C THR A 91 -1.88 5.65 -4.73
N LEU A 92 -3.05 6.02 -5.25
CA LEU A 92 -3.73 7.26 -4.92
C LEU A 92 -4.50 7.10 -3.60
N VAL A 93 -4.16 7.91 -2.59
CA VAL A 93 -4.84 7.96 -1.30
C VAL A 93 -5.59 9.28 -1.10
N PRO A 94 -6.78 9.28 -0.45
CA PRO A 94 -7.61 10.48 -0.36
C PRO A 94 -7.17 11.47 0.73
N ASP A 95 -6.10 11.16 1.47
CA ASP A 95 -5.73 11.91 2.66
C ASP A 95 -5.04 13.24 2.33
N PRO A 96 -5.66 14.38 2.58
CA PRO A 96 -4.96 15.66 2.50
C PRO A 96 -3.85 15.74 3.57
N PRO A 97 -2.89 16.67 3.42
CA PRO A 97 -1.67 16.73 4.24
C PRO A 97 -1.86 16.75 5.76
N HIS A 98 -3.01 17.26 6.25
CA HIS A 98 -3.28 17.44 7.68
C HIS A 98 -3.86 16.20 8.38
N VAL A 99 -4.20 15.14 7.67
CA VAL A 99 -4.70 13.87 8.25
C VAL A 99 -3.55 13.06 8.84
N LEU A 100 -3.72 12.54 10.06
CA LEU A 100 -2.66 11.82 10.77
C LEU A 100 -2.32 10.47 10.12
N THR A 101 -3.35 9.70 9.76
CA THR A 101 -3.22 8.39 9.09
C THR A 101 -4.43 8.17 8.20
N SER A 102 -4.28 7.34 7.16
CA SER A 102 -5.39 6.96 6.29
C SER A 102 -6.44 6.20 7.09
N ASN A 103 -7.66 6.69 7.10
CA ASN A 103 -8.78 6.11 7.83
C ASN A 103 -10.05 5.95 6.98
N ALA A 104 -9.98 6.25 5.69
CA ALA A 104 -11.06 6.08 4.73
C ALA A 104 -10.50 5.93 3.32
N GLY A 105 -11.21 5.19 2.45
CA GLY A 105 -10.93 5.13 1.03
C GLY A 105 -11.49 6.33 0.26
N TRP A 106 -11.19 6.40 -1.03
CA TRP A 106 -11.78 7.40 -1.92
C TRP A 106 -13.30 7.21 -2.07
N ASP A 107 -14.05 8.29 -1.99
CA ASP A 107 -15.38 8.39 -2.57
C ASP A 107 -15.22 8.53 -4.11
N THR A 108 -15.12 7.39 -4.77
CA THR A 108 -14.79 7.33 -6.20
C THR A 108 -15.94 7.83 -7.09
N GLU A 109 -17.19 7.76 -6.63
CA GLU A 109 -18.32 8.35 -7.33
C GLU A 109 -18.19 9.86 -7.40
N LYS A 110 -17.98 10.49 -6.25
CA LYS A 110 -17.84 11.95 -6.13
C LYS A 110 -16.64 12.47 -6.91
N HIS A 111 -15.53 11.74 -6.93
CA HIS A 111 -14.26 12.14 -7.54
C HIS A 111 -13.99 11.51 -8.90
N ILE A 112 -14.98 10.89 -9.56
CA ILE A 112 -14.79 10.12 -10.81
C ILE A 112 -14.07 10.92 -11.91
N VAL A 113 -14.44 12.17 -12.12
CA VAL A 113 -13.87 13.01 -13.20
C VAL A 113 -12.41 13.35 -12.92
N GLU A 114 -12.08 13.67 -11.68
CA GLU A 114 -10.72 13.97 -11.23
C GLU A 114 -9.83 12.74 -11.31
N LEU A 115 -10.25 11.63 -10.69
CA LEU A 115 -9.51 10.37 -10.65
C LEU A 115 -9.25 9.82 -12.06
N THR A 116 -10.23 9.89 -12.96
CA THR A 116 -10.04 9.45 -14.36
C THR A 116 -8.91 10.22 -15.05
N LYS A 117 -8.80 11.53 -14.83
CA LYS A 117 -7.74 12.36 -15.43
C LYS A 117 -6.37 12.02 -14.85
N LEU A 118 -6.28 11.91 -13.52
CA LEU A 118 -5.05 11.60 -12.80
C LEU A 118 -4.51 10.21 -13.18
N ILE A 119 -5.39 9.20 -13.22
CA ILE A 119 -5.04 7.84 -13.62
C ILE A 119 -4.55 7.82 -15.08
N ALA A 120 -5.25 8.47 -15.99
CA ALA A 120 -4.84 8.54 -17.39
C ALA A 120 -3.47 9.24 -17.54
N GLU A 121 -3.17 10.23 -16.73
CA GLU A 121 -1.88 10.91 -16.70
C GLU A 121 -0.76 9.99 -16.19
N ILE A 122 -0.95 9.32 -15.06
CA ILE A 122 0.01 8.38 -14.49
C ILE A 122 0.30 7.25 -15.49
N LYS A 123 -0.73 6.69 -16.11
CA LYS A 123 -0.60 5.61 -17.11
C LYS A 123 0.18 6.02 -18.35
N ARG A 124 0.17 7.30 -18.74
CA ARG A 124 1.02 7.80 -19.86
C ARG A 124 2.52 7.68 -19.58
N HIS A 125 2.91 7.63 -18.31
CA HIS A 125 4.29 7.40 -17.89
C HIS A 125 4.67 5.90 -17.77
N GLY A 126 3.73 4.98 -18.09
CA GLY A 126 3.94 3.54 -17.98
C GLY A 126 3.86 3.01 -16.55
N VAL A 127 3.31 3.76 -15.63
CA VAL A 127 3.17 3.42 -14.21
C VAL A 127 1.83 2.72 -13.98
N ARG A 128 1.85 1.60 -13.27
CA ARG A 128 0.64 0.90 -12.82
C ARG A 128 -0.09 1.74 -11.77
N THR A 129 -1.40 1.84 -11.89
CA THR A 129 -2.22 2.68 -11.02
C THR A 129 -2.98 1.85 -9.99
N SER A 130 -3.08 2.35 -8.78
CA SER A 130 -3.91 1.81 -7.70
C SER A 130 -4.69 2.91 -7.01
N ILE A 131 -5.92 2.63 -6.55
CA ILE A 131 -6.74 3.54 -5.74
C ILE A 131 -7.02 2.89 -4.39
N PHE A 132 -6.74 3.62 -3.30
CA PHE A 132 -7.07 3.22 -1.94
C PHE A 132 -8.57 3.41 -1.70
N VAL A 133 -9.29 2.32 -1.38
CA VAL A 133 -10.76 2.31 -1.24
C VAL A 133 -11.20 1.50 -0.03
N ASP A 134 -12.39 1.77 0.46
CA ASP A 134 -13.12 0.92 1.40
C ASP A 134 -13.85 -0.23 0.68
N THR A 135 -14.64 -1.00 1.43
CA THR A 135 -15.40 -2.15 0.91
C THR A 135 -16.78 -1.78 0.37
N GLU A 136 -17.11 -0.49 0.25
CA GLU A 136 -18.38 -0.03 -0.32
C GLU A 136 -18.44 -0.38 -1.83
N LEU A 137 -19.36 -1.25 -2.21
CA LEU A 137 -19.43 -1.79 -3.57
C LEU A 137 -19.59 -0.71 -4.64
N LYS A 138 -20.30 0.36 -4.31
CA LYS A 138 -20.46 1.50 -5.20
C LYS A 138 -19.11 2.18 -5.50
N ASN A 139 -18.26 2.32 -4.49
CA ASN A 139 -16.91 2.86 -4.69
C ASN A 139 -16.06 1.94 -5.59
N ILE A 140 -16.21 0.62 -5.48
CA ILE A 140 -15.52 -0.33 -6.37
C ILE A 140 -15.99 -0.19 -7.82
N GLU A 141 -17.32 -0.07 -8.05
CA GLU A 141 -17.88 0.13 -9.39
C GLU A 141 -17.38 1.43 -10.05
N PHE A 142 -17.30 2.51 -9.29
CA PHE A 142 -16.81 3.79 -9.80
C PHE A 142 -15.28 3.81 -9.96
N ALA A 143 -14.54 3.09 -9.11
CA ALA A 143 -13.11 2.89 -9.31
C ALA A 143 -12.82 2.24 -10.68
N ALA A 144 -13.54 1.19 -11.04
CA ALA A 144 -13.38 0.55 -12.35
C ALA A 144 -13.60 1.52 -13.53
N LYS A 145 -14.57 2.44 -13.42
CA LYS A 145 -14.87 3.43 -14.47
C LYS A 145 -13.75 4.46 -14.66
N THR A 146 -12.83 4.61 -13.69
CA THR A 146 -11.65 5.49 -13.84
C THR A 146 -10.60 4.91 -14.77
N GLY A 147 -10.66 3.61 -15.06
CA GLY A 147 -9.64 2.88 -15.81
C GLY A 147 -8.40 2.52 -14.98
N VAL A 148 -8.52 2.50 -13.64
CA VAL A 148 -7.44 2.08 -12.74
C VAL A 148 -7.10 0.60 -12.93
N ASP A 149 -5.84 0.23 -12.70
CA ASP A 149 -5.39 -1.17 -12.84
C ASP A 149 -5.71 -2.00 -11.59
N ARG A 150 -5.62 -1.38 -10.41
CA ARG A 150 -5.80 -2.02 -9.10
C ARG A 150 -6.64 -1.17 -8.16
N ILE A 151 -7.28 -1.84 -7.23
CA ILE A 151 -7.74 -1.23 -5.98
C ILE A 151 -6.87 -1.71 -4.84
N GLU A 152 -6.70 -0.89 -3.80
CA GLU A 152 -6.13 -1.30 -2.53
C GLU A 152 -7.19 -1.16 -1.44
N LEU A 153 -7.61 -2.29 -0.87
CA LEU A 153 -8.63 -2.32 0.17
C LEU A 153 -8.07 -1.86 1.51
N TYR A 154 -8.68 -0.84 2.10
CA TYR A 154 -8.37 -0.40 3.46
C TYR A 154 -8.81 -1.45 4.48
N THR A 155 -7.88 -1.95 5.28
CA THR A 155 -8.13 -3.10 6.17
C THR A 155 -8.29 -2.75 7.64
N GLY A 156 -8.41 -1.47 8.00
CA GLY A 156 -8.63 -1.04 9.39
C GLY A 156 -9.86 -1.69 10.04
N PRO A 157 -11.06 -1.56 9.46
CA PRO A 157 -12.27 -2.20 10.00
C PRO A 157 -12.17 -3.73 10.10
N TYR A 158 -11.46 -4.38 9.15
CA TYR A 158 -11.17 -5.81 9.22
C TYR A 158 -10.34 -6.15 10.46
N ALA A 159 -9.23 -5.46 10.65
CA ALA A 159 -8.32 -5.71 11.77
C ALA A 159 -8.99 -5.46 13.12
N GLU A 160 -9.83 -4.43 13.22
CA GLU A 160 -10.59 -4.08 14.43
C GLU A 160 -11.64 -5.16 14.79
N HIS A 161 -12.37 -5.69 13.79
CA HIS A 161 -13.42 -6.68 14.02
C HIS A 161 -12.90 -8.12 14.05
N PHE A 162 -11.72 -8.39 13.52
CA PHE A 162 -11.16 -9.73 13.42
C PHE A 162 -11.10 -10.51 14.73
N PRO A 163 -10.65 -9.94 15.87
CA PRO A 163 -10.63 -10.66 17.15
C PRO A 163 -12.02 -10.96 17.71
N ILE A 164 -13.07 -10.26 17.24
CA ILE A 164 -14.46 -10.42 17.70
C ILE A 164 -15.16 -11.50 16.88
N ASN A 165 -15.17 -11.37 15.55
CA ASN A 165 -15.79 -12.32 14.62
C ASN A 165 -15.10 -12.27 13.24
N LYS A 166 -14.25 -13.25 12.98
CA LYS A 166 -13.44 -13.35 11.77
C LYS A 166 -14.26 -13.43 10.48
N GLU A 167 -15.36 -14.18 10.53
CA GLU A 167 -16.22 -14.42 9.37
C GLU A 167 -17.02 -13.15 9.01
N GLU A 168 -17.51 -12.42 9.98
CA GLU A 168 -18.19 -11.15 9.75
C GLU A 168 -17.19 -10.08 9.28
N ALA A 169 -15.98 -10.06 9.85
CA ALA A 169 -14.93 -9.11 9.49
C ALA A 169 -14.50 -9.25 8.03
N ILE A 170 -14.36 -10.49 7.52
CA ILE A 170 -13.87 -10.72 6.15
C ILE A 170 -14.97 -10.61 5.09
N ALA A 171 -16.23 -10.81 5.41
CA ALA A 171 -17.32 -10.90 4.45
C ALA A 171 -17.46 -9.70 3.49
N PRO A 172 -17.38 -8.43 3.94
CA PRO A 172 -17.40 -7.28 3.03
C PRO A 172 -16.21 -7.23 2.10
N TYR A 173 -15.01 -7.67 2.54
CA TYR A 173 -13.80 -7.69 1.74
C TYR A 173 -13.84 -8.71 0.62
N VAL A 174 -14.40 -9.90 0.88
CA VAL A 174 -14.61 -10.93 -0.16
C VAL A 174 -15.53 -10.38 -1.25
N LYS A 175 -16.65 -9.77 -0.90
CA LYS A 175 -17.59 -9.18 -1.86
C LYS A 175 -16.95 -8.07 -2.70
N ALA A 176 -16.22 -7.16 -2.05
CA ALA A 176 -15.52 -6.06 -2.73
C ALA A 176 -14.44 -6.58 -3.67
N ALA A 177 -13.66 -7.58 -3.24
CA ALA A 177 -12.60 -8.17 -4.04
C ALA A 177 -13.15 -8.96 -5.25
N GLU A 178 -14.23 -9.71 -5.07
CA GLU A 178 -14.91 -10.44 -6.15
C GLU A 178 -15.45 -9.46 -7.20
N LEU A 179 -16.15 -8.41 -6.78
CA LEU A 179 -16.64 -7.38 -7.68
C LEU A 179 -15.49 -6.69 -8.44
N ALA A 180 -14.41 -6.33 -7.76
CA ALA A 180 -13.25 -5.73 -8.42
C ALA A 180 -12.67 -6.62 -9.52
N ARG A 181 -12.52 -7.92 -9.23
CA ARG A 181 -12.07 -8.92 -10.20
C ARG A 181 -13.03 -9.07 -11.37
N GLU A 182 -14.34 -9.10 -11.13
CA GLU A 182 -15.37 -9.16 -12.18
C GLU A 182 -15.31 -7.93 -13.10
N LEU A 183 -14.98 -6.78 -12.55
CA LEU A 183 -14.81 -5.52 -13.28
C LEU A 183 -13.41 -5.37 -13.94
N GLY A 184 -12.55 -6.40 -13.83
CA GLY A 184 -11.25 -6.45 -14.49
C GLY A 184 -10.10 -5.76 -13.77
N MET A 185 -10.27 -5.41 -12.49
CA MET A 185 -9.22 -4.85 -11.65
C MET A 185 -8.52 -5.95 -10.84
N GLU A 186 -7.22 -5.79 -10.60
CA GLU A 186 -6.51 -6.55 -9.58
C GLU A 186 -6.76 -5.97 -8.18
N VAL A 187 -6.60 -6.79 -7.14
CA VAL A 187 -6.89 -6.42 -5.76
C VAL A 187 -5.62 -6.46 -4.92
N ASN A 188 -5.28 -5.33 -4.34
CA ASN A 188 -4.31 -5.19 -3.26
C ASN A 188 -5.06 -4.99 -1.94
N ALA A 189 -4.37 -5.19 -0.82
CA ALA A 189 -4.86 -4.86 0.51
C ALA A 189 -3.71 -4.36 1.38
N GLY A 190 -4.00 -3.44 2.29
CA GLY A 190 -2.93 -2.88 3.13
C GLY A 190 -3.45 -2.15 4.36
N HIS A 191 -2.50 -1.57 5.08
CA HIS A 191 -2.57 -0.74 6.26
C HIS A 191 -2.54 -1.53 7.58
N ASP A 192 -3.55 -2.34 7.95
CA ASP A 192 -3.68 -2.97 9.28
C ASP A 192 -3.59 -4.50 9.27
N LEU A 193 -3.09 -5.07 8.18
CA LEU A 193 -2.77 -6.51 8.14
C LEU A 193 -1.56 -6.83 9.01
N SER A 194 -1.64 -7.97 9.73
CA SER A 194 -0.62 -8.44 10.68
C SER A 194 -0.48 -9.95 10.64
N LEU A 195 0.49 -10.52 11.36
CA LEU A 195 0.65 -11.97 11.50
C LEU A 195 -0.59 -12.67 12.09
N GLU A 196 -1.44 -11.94 12.82
CA GLU A 196 -2.65 -12.50 13.42
C GLU A 196 -3.79 -12.70 12.40
N ASN A 197 -3.88 -11.83 11.39
CA ASN A 197 -5.06 -11.75 10.52
C ASN A 197 -4.78 -11.99 9.03
N LEU A 198 -3.52 -11.95 8.59
CA LEU A 198 -3.13 -12.01 7.18
C LEU A 198 -3.46 -13.35 6.53
N ALA A 199 -3.13 -14.48 7.16
CA ALA A 199 -3.41 -15.81 6.61
C ALA A 199 -4.90 -16.03 6.36
N PHE A 200 -5.74 -15.56 7.29
CA PHE A 200 -7.18 -15.68 7.16
C PHE A 200 -7.70 -14.78 6.01
N PHE A 201 -7.18 -13.57 5.87
CA PHE A 201 -7.51 -12.66 4.77
C PHE A 201 -7.15 -13.29 3.42
N LYS A 202 -5.90 -13.77 3.29
CA LYS A 202 -5.40 -14.42 2.07
C LYS A 202 -6.18 -15.68 1.70
N LYS A 203 -6.56 -16.48 2.68
CA LYS A 203 -7.35 -17.70 2.47
C LYS A 203 -8.70 -17.40 1.82
N HIS A 204 -9.36 -16.31 2.21
CA HIS A 204 -10.69 -15.93 1.70
C HIS A 204 -10.64 -15.12 0.41
N ILE A 205 -9.49 -14.50 0.09
CA ILE A 205 -9.27 -13.78 -1.17
C ILE A 205 -8.04 -14.40 -1.87
N PRO A 206 -8.16 -15.62 -2.44
CA PRO A 206 -7.00 -16.36 -2.95
C PRO A 206 -6.35 -15.73 -4.19
N PHE A 207 -7.04 -14.81 -4.86
CA PHE A 207 -6.56 -14.05 -6.02
C PHE A 207 -5.98 -12.68 -5.67
N LEU A 208 -5.76 -12.39 -4.39
CA LEU A 208 -5.10 -11.17 -3.91
C LEU A 208 -3.73 -11.00 -4.59
N ALA A 209 -3.54 -9.86 -5.26
CA ALA A 209 -2.33 -9.61 -6.03
C ALA A 209 -1.14 -9.22 -5.13
N GLU A 210 -1.40 -8.34 -4.16
CA GLU A 210 -0.35 -7.78 -3.29
C GLU A 210 -0.92 -7.38 -1.93
N VAL A 211 -0.08 -7.45 -0.91
CA VAL A 211 -0.32 -6.79 0.38
C VAL A 211 0.78 -5.78 0.67
N SER A 212 0.39 -4.57 1.12
CA SER A 212 1.30 -3.51 1.56
C SER A 212 1.23 -3.37 3.08
N ILE A 213 2.27 -3.81 3.79
CA ILE A 213 2.26 -3.89 5.25
C ILE A 213 3.42 -3.09 5.84
N GLY A 214 3.10 -2.14 6.73
CA GLY A 214 4.07 -1.25 7.36
C GLY A 214 4.09 -1.35 8.87
N HIS A 215 3.11 -0.75 9.55
CA HIS A 215 3.17 -0.57 11.00
C HIS A 215 3.32 -1.90 11.76
N ALA A 216 2.50 -2.89 11.46
CA ALA A 216 2.57 -4.19 12.12
C ALA A 216 3.91 -4.88 11.85
N LEU A 217 4.34 -4.97 10.58
CA LEU A 217 5.59 -5.63 10.20
C LEU A 217 6.81 -4.99 10.89
N ILE A 218 6.90 -3.66 10.91
CA ILE A 218 8.03 -2.98 11.54
C ILE A 218 7.97 -3.10 13.08
N SER A 219 6.77 -3.13 13.67
CA SER A 219 6.60 -3.38 15.09
C SER A 219 7.06 -4.79 15.48
N ASP A 220 6.68 -5.81 14.70
CA ASP A 220 7.13 -7.18 14.89
C ASP A 220 8.66 -7.30 14.71
N ALA A 221 9.24 -6.57 13.77
CA ALA A 221 10.68 -6.56 13.52
C ALA A 221 11.52 -6.04 14.71
N LEU A 222 10.94 -5.24 15.61
CA LEU A 222 11.61 -4.83 16.86
C LEU A 222 11.86 -6.00 17.81
N TYR A 223 11.04 -7.05 17.72
CA TYR A 223 11.14 -8.25 18.58
C TYR A 223 11.81 -9.43 17.89
N PHE A 224 11.56 -9.63 16.60
CA PHE A 224 12.01 -10.81 15.85
C PHE A 224 13.19 -10.54 14.91
N GLY A 225 13.56 -9.27 14.70
CA GLY A 225 14.49 -8.84 13.67
C GLY A 225 13.85 -8.82 12.28
N LEU A 226 14.32 -7.92 11.41
CA LEU A 226 13.68 -7.61 10.13
C LEU A 226 13.62 -8.82 9.19
N GLU A 227 14.71 -9.60 9.07
CA GLU A 227 14.77 -10.80 8.23
C GLU A 227 13.72 -11.84 8.62
N ASN A 228 13.73 -12.23 9.90
CA ASN A 228 12.77 -13.22 10.39
C ASN A 228 11.32 -12.74 10.18
N THR A 229 11.08 -11.46 10.43
CA THR A 229 9.73 -10.89 10.27
C THR A 229 9.27 -10.93 8.81
N VAL A 230 10.09 -10.50 7.86
CA VAL A 230 9.75 -10.60 6.43
C VAL A 230 9.44 -12.03 6.04
N GLN A 231 10.25 -13.01 6.50
CA GLN A 231 10.00 -14.43 6.24
C GLN A 231 8.71 -14.95 6.89
N MET A 232 8.36 -14.48 8.09
CA MET A 232 7.09 -14.84 8.76
C MET A 232 5.89 -14.34 7.93
N TYR A 233 5.91 -13.07 7.48
CA TYR A 233 4.84 -12.51 6.65
C TYR A 233 4.72 -13.21 5.29
N LEU A 234 5.84 -13.55 4.64
CA LEU A 234 5.84 -14.32 3.40
C LEU A 234 5.19 -15.70 3.57
N LYS A 235 5.40 -16.34 4.71
CA LYS A 235 4.79 -17.65 5.03
C LYS A 235 3.27 -17.58 5.15
N GLU A 236 2.72 -16.47 5.65
CA GLU A 236 1.27 -16.28 5.75
C GLU A 236 0.59 -16.07 4.38
N LEU A 237 1.37 -15.87 3.32
CA LEU A 237 0.88 -15.63 1.95
C LEU A 237 0.94 -16.88 1.03
N VAL A 238 1.40 -17.99 1.57
CA VAL A 238 1.53 -19.26 0.81
C VAL A 238 0.21 -20.03 0.73
#